data_20657840de8a4d01269815d660bc09b2
#
_entry.id   20657840de8a4d01269815d660bc09b2
#
_cell.length_a   1.000
_cell.length_b   1.000
_cell.length_c   1.000
_cell.angle_alpha   90.00
_cell.angle_beta   90.00
_cell.angle_gamma   90.00
#
_symmetry.space_group_name_H-M   'P 1'
#
loop_
_entity.id
_entity.type
_entity.pdbx_description
1 polymer ?
#
loop_
_entity_poly.entity_id
_entity_poly.type
_entity_poly.pdbx_seq_one_letter_code
_entity_poly.pdbx_strand_id
1 'polypeptide(L)'
;MGLLERTGVKAEVNGFLEEGDIYLEIRGDREGILIGKHGRTLESLQFLINRMVNKRLKEPVRVILDIDDYRKRRVETLKKMAVQLGEKAKKIGHAMMIGPFNAHDRRIIHITLKEDPSLGTESLGEGSLKKISIIPKAKEGEE
;
A
#
# COMPACT_ATOMS: atom_id res chain seq x y z
N MET A 1 9.09 -11.57 23.03
CA MET A 1 9.79 -10.39 23.57
C MET A 1 11.02 -10.16 22.75
N GLY A 2 11.13 -9.17 22.03
CA GLY A 2 12.38 -9.04 21.39
C GLY A 2 12.50 -7.89 20.42
N LEU A 3 11.87 -7.97 19.25
CA LEU A 3 12.10 -7.00 18.19
C LEU A 3 11.55 -5.61 18.54
N LEU A 4 10.33 -5.55 19.09
CA LEU A 4 9.67 -4.28 19.45
C LEU A 4 10.34 -3.59 20.66
N GLU A 5 10.74 -4.36 21.66
CA GLU A 5 11.44 -3.81 22.82
C GLU A 5 12.77 -3.15 22.45
N ARG A 6 13.45 -3.71 21.46
CA ARG A 6 14.71 -3.16 20.94
C ARG A 6 14.55 -1.87 20.14
N THR A 7 13.37 -1.63 19.60
CA THR A 7 13.06 -0.38 18.88
C THR A 7 12.68 0.77 19.79
N GLY A 8 12.43 0.49 21.08
CA GLY A 8 11.94 1.48 22.04
C GLY A 8 10.47 1.86 21.85
N VAL A 9 9.76 1.19 20.95
CA VAL A 9 8.33 1.42 20.71
C VAL A 9 7.51 0.62 21.72
N LYS A 10 6.67 1.31 22.47
CA LYS A 10 5.66 0.70 23.34
C LYS A 10 4.43 0.40 22.53
N ALA A 11 4.23 -0.86 22.17
CA ALA A 11 3.10 -1.29 21.38
C ALA A 11 2.53 -2.61 21.92
N GLU A 12 1.25 -2.81 21.69
CA GLU A 12 0.57 -4.08 21.96
C GLU A 12 0.55 -4.94 20.72
N VAL A 13 0.79 -6.25 20.89
CA VAL A 13 0.76 -7.22 19.80
C VAL A 13 -0.31 -8.26 20.09
N ASN A 14 -1.25 -8.41 19.16
CA ASN A 14 -2.26 -9.45 19.18
C ASN A 14 -2.11 -10.35 17.95
N GLY A 15 -2.24 -11.65 18.14
CA GLY A 15 -2.15 -12.62 17.06
C GLY A 15 -3.37 -13.54 17.05
N PHE A 16 -3.81 -13.93 15.86
CA PHE A 16 -4.88 -14.90 15.65
C PHE A 16 -4.66 -15.71 14.39
N LEU A 17 -5.29 -16.87 14.33
CA LEU A 17 -5.28 -17.78 13.17
C LEU A 17 -6.60 -17.67 12.42
N GLU A 18 -6.52 -17.51 11.12
CA GLU A 18 -7.67 -17.51 10.23
C GLU A 18 -7.30 -18.20 8.91
N GLU A 19 -8.08 -19.20 8.52
CA GLU A 19 -7.88 -19.95 7.28
C GLU A 19 -6.46 -20.49 7.04
N GLY A 20 -5.74 -20.83 8.13
CA GLY A 20 -4.36 -21.34 8.07
C GLY A 20 -3.28 -20.27 8.04
N ASP A 21 -3.65 -19.01 7.96
CA ASP A 21 -2.73 -17.88 8.04
C ASP A 21 -2.64 -17.32 9.48
N ILE A 22 -1.49 -16.77 9.82
CA ILE A 22 -1.26 -16.09 11.09
C ILE A 22 -1.40 -14.58 10.86
N TYR A 23 -2.30 -13.95 11.59
CA TYR A 23 -2.47 -12.50 11.59
C TYR A 23 -1.86 -11.91 12.84
N LEU A 24 -1.00 -10.92 12.69
CA LEU A 24 -0.41 -10.15 13.76
C LEU A 24 -0.85 -8.69 13.64
N GLU A 25 -1.48 -8.19 14.68
CA GLU A 25 -1.87 -6.80 14.78
C GLU A 25 -1.03 -6.10 15.84
N ILE A 26 -0.39 -5.02 15.45
CA ILE A 26 0.35 -4.14 16.35
C ILE A 26 -0.44 -2.86 16.54
N ARG A 27 -0.60 -2.45 17.79
CA ARG A 27 -1.28 -1.21 18.17
C ARG A 27 -0.34 -0.32 18.97
N GLY A 28 -0.33 0.98 18.68
CA GLY A 28 0.41 1.98 19.44
C GLY A 28 1.68 2.49 18.79
N ASP A 29 1.85 2.36 17.48
CA ASP A 29 2.94 2.98 16.72
C ASP A 29 2.65 4.47 16.47
N ARG A 30 2.61 5.26 17.56
CA ARG A 30 2.18 6.66 17.52
C ARG A 30 3.03 7.55 16.60
N GLU A 31 4.30 7.26 16.49
CA GLU A 31 5.25 8.03 15.69
C GLU A 31 5.40 7.48 14.26
N GLY A 32 4.73 6.38 13.95
CA GLY A 32 4.81 5.73 12.65
C GLY A 32 6.17 5.08 12.33
N ILE A 33 6.97 4.79 13.35
CA ILE A 33 8.32 4.21 13.19
C ILE A 33 8.24 2.81 12.58
N LEU A 34 7.29 2.00 13.05
CA LEU A 34 7.11 0.61 12.58
C LEU A 34 6.43 0.54 11.23
N ILE A 35 5.62 1.52 10.89
CA ILE A 35 4.98 1.64 9.58
C ILE A 35 5.99 2.12 8.54
N GLY A 36 6.71 3.19 8.86
CA GLY A 36 7.63 3.86 7.96
C GLY A 36 6.93 4.62 6.83
N LYS A 37 7.72 5.21 5.94
CA LYS A 37 7.19 5.96 4.81
C LYS A 37 6.44 5.04 3.83
N HIS A 38 5.17 5.31 3.62
CA HIS A 38 4.29 4.52 2.72
C HIS A 38 4.21 3.03 3.07
N GLY A 39 4.41 2.67 4.35
CA GLY A 39 4.37 1.29 4.81
C GLY A 39 5.62 0.46 4.53
N ARG A 40 6.72 1.07 4.15
CA ARG A 40 7.96 0.35 3.78
C ARG A 40 8.55 -0.44 4.94
N THR A 41 8.56 0.12 6.14
CA THR A 41 9.05 -0.58 7.33
C THR A 41 8.12 -1.72 7.71
N LEU A 42 6.81 -1.51 7.64
CA LEU A 42 5.81 -2.55 7.84
C LEU A 42 6.02 -3.75 6.90
N GLU A 43 6.24 -3.50 5.62
CA GLU A 43 6.48 -4.55 4.63
C GLU A 43 7.77 -5.33 4.89
N SER A 44 8.83 -4.61 5.26
CA SER A 44 10.10 -5.24 5.64
C SER A 44 9.98 -6.09 6.90
N LEU A 45 9.26 -5.61 7.90
CA LEU A 45 8.97 -6.37 9.13
C LEU A 45 8.15 -7.63 8.82
N GLN A 46 7.12 -7.52 8.00
CA GLN A 46 6.33 -8.68 7.58
C GLN A 46 7.20 -9.74 6.89
N PHE A 47 8.06 -9.32 5.99
CA PHE A 47 8.99 -10.22 5.30
C PHE A 47 9.91 -10.94 6.28
N LEU A 48 10.53 -10.21 7.21
CA LEU A 48 11.42 -10.78 8.21
C LEU A 48 10.70 -11.76 9.14
N ILE A 49 9.53 -11.40 9.63
CA ILE A 49 8.72 -12.25 10.50
C ILE A 49 8.32 -13.55 9.79
N ASN A 50 7.89 -13.47 8.53
CA ASN A 50 7.60 -14.66 7.73
C ASN A 50 8.80 -15.60 7.63
N ARG A 51 9.98 -15.06 7.38
CA ARG A 51 11.20 -15.86 7.31
C ARG A 51 11.59 -16.47 8.65
N MET A 52 11.48 -15.70 9.73
CA MET A 52 11.81 -16.19 11.08
C MET A 52 10.87 -17.30 11.53
N VAL A 53 9.58 -17.15 11.31
CA VAL A 53 8.56 -18.15 11.67
C VAL A 53 8.75 -19.41 10.83
N ASN A 54 8.85 -19.29 9.53
CA ASN A 54 8.92 -20.44 8.61
C ASN A 54 10.24 -21.23 8.70
N LYS A 55 11.31 -20.59 9.17
CA LYS A 55 12.57 -21.31 9.45
C LYS A 55 12.41 -22.42 10.50
N ARG A 56 11.45 -22.27 11.41
CA ARG A 56 11.20 -23.18 12.52
C ARG A 56 10.07 -24.19 12.27
N LEU A 57 9.30 -24.00 11.20
CA LEU A 57 8.15 -24.83 10.86
C LEU A 57 8.48 -25.83 9.77
N LYS A 58 7.86 -27.01 9.84
CA LYS A 58 7.95 -28.05 8.80
C LYS A 58 7.11 -27.70 7.58
N GLU A 59 5.93 -27.09 7.81
CA GLU A 59 5.03 -26.63 6.77
C GLU A 59 5.01 -25.10 6.76
N PRO A 60 5.15 -24.46 5.58
CA PRO A 60 5.15 -23.01 5.49
C PRO A 60 3.78 -22.43 5.87
N VAL A 61 3.82 -21.36 6.66
CA VAL A 61 2.64 -20.59 7.09
C VAL A 61 2.85 -19.15 6.66
N ARG A 62 1.80 -18.52 6.18
CA ARG A 62 1.83 -17.09 5.87
C ARG A 62 1.54 -16.28 7.12
N VAL A 63 2.40 -15.31 7.42
CA VAL A 63 2.20 -14.32 8.48
C VAL A 63 1.85 -12.99 7.83
N ILE A 64 0.73 -12.43 8.22
CA ILE A 64 0.26 -11.12 7.76
C ILE A 64 0.35 -10.17 8.95
N LEU A 65 1.13 -9.11 8.79
CA LEU A 65 1.32 -8.07 9.79
C LEU A 65 0.53 -6.82 9.40
N ASP A 66 -0.19 -6.26 10.36
CA ASP A 66 -0.77 -4.93 10.24
C ASP A 66 -0.49 -4.09 11.48
N ILE A 67 -0.42 -2.79 11.32
CA ILE A 67 -0.07 -1.83 12.36
C ILE A 67 -1.09 -0.70 12.33
N ASP A 68 -1.83 -0.55 13.43
CA ASP A 68 -2.83 0.53 13.60
C ASP A 68 -3.79 0.68 12.42
N ASP A 69 -4.25 -0.43 11.84
CA ASP A 69 -5.10 -0.48 10.63
C ASP A 69 -4.51 0.28 9.44
N TYR A 70 -3.20 0.31 9.33
CA TYR A 70 -2.49 1.06 8.29
C TYR A 70 -2.92 0.66 6.89
N ARG A 71 -3.03 -0.65 6.60
CA ARG A 71 -3.37 -1.13 5.25
C ARG A 71 -4.71 -0.59 4.76
N LYS A 72 -5.72 -0.61 5.62
CA LYS A 72 -7.05 -0.06 5.32
C LYS A 72 -7.01 1.46 5.12
N ARG A 73 -6.36 2.17 6.02
CA ARG A 73 -6.19 3.63 5.92
C ARG A 73 -5.42 4.05 4.66
N ARG A 74 -4.40 3.28 4.30
CA ARG A 74 -3.62 3.51 3.08
C ARG A 74 -4.47 3.37 1.82
N VAL A 75 -5.28 2.32 1.72
CA VAL A 75 -6.21 2.11 0.60
C VAL A 75 -7.16 3.30 0.46
N GLU A 76 -7.77 3.74 1.56
CA GLU A 76 -8.70 4.88 1.55
C GLU A 76 -8.00 6.19 1.13
N THR A 77 -6.80 6.44 1.63
CA THR A 77 -6.00 7.62 1.27
C THR A 77 -5.65 7.62 -0.22
N LEU A 78 -5.21 6.48 -0.75
CA LEU A 78 -4.88 6.34 -2.17
C LEU A 78 -6.09 6.50 -3.08
N LYS A 79 -7.24 5.96 -2.70
CA LYS A 79 -8.50 6.14 -3.45
C LYS A 79 -8.92 7.60 -3.53
N LYS A 80 -8.92 8.31 -2.40
CA LYS A 80 -9.24 9.74 -2.37
C LYS A 80 -8.29 10.58 -3.22
N MET A 81 -6.99 10.33 -3.06
CA MET A 81 -5.96 10.99 -3.83
C MET A 81 -6.13 10.76 -5.33
N ALA A 82 -6.36 9.51 -5.74
CA ALA A 82 -6.55 9.13 -7.13
C ALA A 82 -7.75 9.87 -7.76
N VAL A 83 -8.89 9.89 -7.08
CA VAL A 83 -10.10 10.60 -7.56
C VAL A 83 -9.83 12.09 -7.70
N GLN A 84 -9.21 12.73 -6.70
CA GLN A 84 -8.89 14.15 -6.75
C GLN A 84 -7.94 14.51 -7.90
N LEU A 85 -6.91 13.70 -8.10
CA LEU A 85 -5.93 13.93 -9.17
C LEU A 85 -6.52 13.59 -10.55
N GLY A 86 -7.40 12.61 -10.64
CA GLY A 86 -8.15 12.31 -11.85
C GLY A 86 -9.03 13.48 -12.28
N GLU A 87 -9.78 14.08 -11.36
CA GLU A 87 -10.59 15.27 -11.63
C GLU A 87 -9.72 16.46 -12.04
N LYS A 88 -8.57 16.63 -11.39
CA LYS A 88 -7.62 17.69 -11.75
C LYS A 88 -7.04 17.48 -13.15
N ALA A 89 -6.65 16.26 -13.51
CA ALA A 89 -6.16 15.95 -14.85
C ALA A 89 -7.20 16.27 -15.94
N LYS A 90 -8.48 15.93 -15.69
CA LYS A 90 -9.58 16.26 -16.60
C LYS A 90 -9.74 17.77 -16.77
N LYS A 91 -9.62 18.55 -15.69
CA LYS A 91 -9.75 20.01 -15.75
C LYS A 91 -8.63 20.68 -16.51
N ILE A 92 -7.38 20.25 -16.29
CA ILE A 92 -6.23 20.84 -16.98
C ILE A 92 -6.03 20.30 -18.40
N GLY A 93 -6.64 19.17 -18.73
CA GLY A 93 -6.57 18.54 -20.06
C GLY A 93 -5.21 17.92 -20.41
N HIS A 94 -4.35 17.70 -19.42
CA HIS A 94 -3.01 17.12 -19.59
C HIS A 94 -2.79 15.97 -18.63
N ALA A 95 -1.89 15.05 -19.01
CA ALA A 95 -1.45 13.98 -18.14
C ALA A 95 -0.76 14.54 -16.90
N MET A 96 -1.05 13.93 -15.75
CA MET A 96 -0.39 14.21 -14.48
C MET A 96 0.44 13.02 -14.04
N MET A 97 1.67 13.30 -13.65
CA MET A 97 2.58 12.26 -13.14
C MET A 97 2.70 12.36 -11.63
N ILE A 98 2.48 11.24 -10.96
CA ILE A 98 2.51 11.12 -9.50
C ILE A 98 3.36 9.94 -9.05
N GLY A 99 3.82 10.00 -7.82
CA GLY A 99 4.62 8.94 -7.22
C GLY A 99 6.03 9.37 -6.88
N PRO A 100 6.93 8.41 -6.63
CA PRO A 100 6.80 6.98 -6.97
C PRO A 100 5.99 6.16 -5.96
N PHE A 101 5.43 5.04 -6.42
CA PHE A 101 4.65 4.09 -5.63
C PHE A 101 5.12 2.65 -5.85
N ASN A 102 4.92 1.79 -4.84
CA ASN A 102 5.09 0.36 -5.00
C ASN A 102 3.98 -0.27 -5.86
N ALA A 103 4.12 -1.53 -6.24
CA ALA A 103 3.18 -2.20 -7.12
C ALA A 103 1.76 -2.29 -6.52
N HIS A 104 1.65 -2.51 -5.22
CA HIS A 104 0.37 -2.62 -4.51
C HIS A 104 -0.39 -1.28 -4.55
N ASP A 105 0.28 -0.17 -4.22
CA ASP A 105 -0.31 1.17 -4.25
C ASP A 105 -0.73 1.57 -5.67
N ARG A 106 0.10 1.27 -6.66
CA ARG A 106 -0.24 1.52 -8.07
C ARG A 106 -1.47 0.76 -8.53
N ARG A 107 -1.62 -0.48 -8.09
CA ARG A 107 -2.80 -1.29 -8.40
C ARG A 107 -4.08 -0.65 -7.85
N ILE A 108 -4.04 -0.14 -6.61
CA ILE A 108 -5.18 0.56 -6.01
C ILE A 108 -5.56 1.78 -6.84
N ILE A 109 -4.59 2.58 -7.26
CA ILE A 109 -4.81 3.77 -8.09
C ILE A 109 -5.39 3.38 -9.45
N HIS A 110 -4.84 2.37 -10.12
CA HIS A 110 -5.34 1.88 -11.40
C HIS A 110 -6.79 1.41 -11.31
N ILE A 111 -7.12 0.58 -10.31
CA ILE A 111 -8.47 0.06 -10.11
C ILE A 111 -9.45 1.19 -9.82
N THR A 112 -9.07 2.16 -8.99
CA THR A 112 -9.91 3.29 -8.63
C THR A 112 -10.24 4.16 -9.85
N LEU A 113 -9.26 4.46 -10.68
CA LEU A 113 -9.43 5.32 -11.86
C LEU A 113 -10.03 4.59 -13.07
N LYS A 114 -9.95 3.25 -13.08
CA LYS A 114 -10.57 2.45 -14.15
C LYS A 114 -12.09 2.60 -14.22
N GLU A 115 -12.73 2.96 -13.13
CA GLU A 115 -14.17 3.22 -13.09
C GLU A 115 -14.58 4.48 -13.87
N ASP A 116 -13.64 5.39 -14.13
CA ASP A 116 -13.88 6.58 -14.95
C ASP A 116 -13.41 6.36 -16.39
N PRO A 117 -14.33 6.23 -17.36
CA PRO A 117 -13.96 5.98 -18.76
C PRO A 117 -13.23 7.14 -19.43
N SER A 118 -13.27 8.33 -18.84
CA SER A 118 -12.55 9.52 -19.33
C SER A 118 -11.10 9.63 -18.90
N LEU A 119 -10.63 8.67 -18.10
CA LEU A 119 -9.27 8.61 -17.59
C LEU A 119 -8.57 7.32 -18.01
N GLY A 120 -7.27 7.42 -18.27
CA GLY A 120 -6.35 6.30 -18.40
C GLY A 120 -5.23 6.42 -17.38
N THR A 121 -4.57 5.31 -17.12
CA THR A 121 -3.41 5.27 -16.21
C THR A 121 -2.32 4.40 -16.80
N GLU A 122 -1.08 4.82 -16.59
CA GLU A 122 0.11 4.11 -17.04
C GLU A 122 1.19 4.16 -15.97
N SER A 123 1.82 3.02 -15.70
CA SER A 123 2.99 2.96 -14.82
C SER A 123 4.26 3.21 -15.62
N LEU A 124 5.10 4.13 -15.13
CA LEU A 124 6.33 4.56 -15.79
C LEU A 124 7.54 4.39 -14.88
N GLY A 125 8.64 3.94 -15.44
CA GLY A 125 9.91 3.76 -14.76
C GLY A 125 10.33 2.29 -14.65
N GLU A 126 11.39 2.07 -13.89
CA GLU A 126 11.98 0.75 -13.64
C GLU A 126 12.07 0.47 -12.15
N GLY A 127 12.20 -0.81 -11.80
CA GLY A 127 12.36 -1.26 -10.43
C GLY A 127 11.05 -1.41 -9.67
N SER A 128 11.16 -1.52 -8.34
CA SER A 128 10.02 -1.74 -7.44
C SER A 128 9.14 -0.51 -7.22
N LEU A 129 9.72 0.69 -7.35
CA LEU A 129 9.01 1.96 -7.25
C LEU A 129 8.89 2.59 -8.64
N LYS A 130 7.67 2.86 -9.06
CA LYS A 130 7.36 3.48 -10.35
C LYS A 130 6.38 4.64 -10.17
N LYS A 131 6.46 5.59 -11.08
CA LYS A 131 5.47 6.66 -11.17
C LYS A 131 4.23 6.19 -11.92
N ILE A 132 3.12 6.88 -11.69
CA ILE A 132 1.88 6.71 -12.46
C ILE A 132 1.61 8.00 -13.21
N SER A 133 1.28 7.86 -14.49
CA SER A 133 0.71 8.91 -15.30
C SER A 133 -0.82 8.75 -15.33
N ILE A 134 -1.54 9.78 -14.94
CA ILE A 134 -3.00 9.89 -15.04
C ILE A 134 -3.30 10.68 -16.30
N ILE A 135 -3.93 10.04 -17.28
CA ILE A 135 -4.09 10.57 -18.62
C ILE A 135 -5.56 10.85 -18.89
N PRO A 136 -5.98 12.11 -19.11
CA PRO A 136 -7.32 12.41 -19.55
C PRO A 136 -7.49 11.93 -20.99
N LYS A 137 -8.55 11.16 -21.26
CA LYS A 137 -8.91 10.73 -22.61
C LYS A 137 -9.77 11.80 -23.25
N ALA A 138 -9.53 12.06 -24.55
CA ALA A 138 -10.41 12.90 -25.34
C ALA A 138 -11.82 12.27 -25.36
N LYS A 139 -12.88 13.10 -25.27
CA LYS A 139 -14.24 12.63 -25.49
C LYS A 139 -14.31 12.13 -26.93
N GLU A 140 -14.57 10.84 -27.12
CA GLU A 140 -14.98 10.33 -28.42
C GLU A 140 -16.34 10.97 -28.75
N GLY A 141 -16.38 11.89 -29.69
CA GLY A 141 -17.65 12.39 -30.25
C GLY A 141 -17.88 13.90 -30.22
N GLU A 142 -16.88 14.74 -30.41
CA GLU A 142 -17.11 16.10 -30.94
C GLU A 142 -16.32 16.22 -32.26
N GLU A 143 -16.88 15.71 -33.30
CA GLU A 143 -16.67 16.23 -34.65
C GLU A 143 -17.69 17.35 -34.91
#